data_b5e8c1f5fb3b38e2f91fdd511bf6d29c
#
_entry.id   b5e8c1f5fb3b38e2f91fdd511bf6d29c
#
_cell.length_a   1.000
_cell.length_b   1.000
_cell.length_c   1.000
_cell.angle_alpha   90.00
_cell.angle_beta   90.00
_cell.angle_gamma   90.00
#
_symmetry.space_group_name_H-M   'P 1'
#
loop_
_entity.id
_entity.type
_entity.pdbx_description
1 polymer ?
#
loop_
_entity_poly.entity_id
_entity_poly.type
_entity_poly.pdbx_seq_one_letter_code
_entity_poly.pdbx_strand_id
1 'polypeptide(L)'
;MITVITIVIVAAATGLIFLLRKITERLPFNLLKNSLLDRTFKFQLAQLLLAFLVLGIIYWINPENLLTFLRFGNPAAVINPVPWLGITGEETWLEIAGSIGFFITLGTGVFMFLQLRRTGSTFRNVFRVLPWAVLFSVTNAFSEEAIFRVGLISPLIGQISIPVILIISGVMFGLPHYFGQPSGIIGVLMAGFLGWFLALSLVETQGIFIAWLIHFVQDIVIITSVLVMNWSGNRS
;
A
#
# COMPACT_ATOMS: atom_id res chain seq x y z
N MET A 1 -6.11 -26.08 4.97
CA MET A 1 -5.42 -26.14 3.67
C MET A 1 -5.45 -24.75 2.97
N ILE A 2 -6.60 -24.14 2.77
CA ILE A 2 -6.74 -22.81 2.12
C ILE A 2 -5.89 -21.74 2.80
N THR A 3 -5.91 -21.66 4.13
CA THR A 3 -5.11 -20.68 4.91
C THR A 3 -3.63 -20.73 4.57
N VAL A 4 -3.03 -21.92 4.55
CA VAL A 4 -1.61 -22.09 4.24
C VAL A 4 -1.31 -21.71 2.80
N ILE A 5 -2.15 -22.15 1.86
CA ILE A 5 -2.02 -21.81 0.44
C ILE A 5 -2.06 -20.30 0.24
N THR A 6 -3.00 -19.60 0.87
CA THR A 6 -3.13 -18.14 0.78
C THR A 6 -1.89 -17.42 1.31
N ILE A 7 -1.41 -17.81 2.49
CA ILE A 7 -0.20 -17.22 3.08
C ILE A 7 1.01 -17.45 2.16
N VAL A 8 1.15 -18.65 1.59
CA VAL A 8 2.24 -18.95 0.65
C VAL A 8 2.13 -18.11 -0.63
N ILE A 9 0.93 -17.93 -1.19
CA ILE A 9 0.71 -17.08 -2.37
C ILE A 9 1.15 -15.63 -2.09
N VAL A 10 0.71 -15.06 -0.98
CA VAL A 10 1.04 -13.66 -0.64
C VAL A 10 2.53 -13.51 -0.29
N ALA A 11 3.12 -14.47 0.42
CA ALA A 11 4.56 -14.47 0.69
C ALA A 11 5.39 -14.59 -0.60
N ALA A 12 4.97 -15.45 -1.53
CA ALA A 12 5.60 -15.57 -2.84
C ALA A 12 5.46 -14.27 -3.66
N ALA A 13 4.27 -13.65 -3.66
CA ALA A 13 4.05 -12.35 -4.30
C ALA A 13 4.96 -11.27 -3.70
N THR A 14 5.13 -11.24 -2.38
CA THR A 14 6.07 -10.34 -1.69
C THR A 14 7.51 -10.56 -2.17
N GLY A 15 7.97 -11.79 -2.23
CA GLY A 15 9.29 -12.13 -2.76
C GLY A 15 9.47 -11.71 -4.23
N LEU A 16 8.42 -11.91 -5.04
CA LEU A 16 8.40 -11.48 -6.44
C LEU A 16 8.47 -9.95 -6.59
N ILE A 17 7.84 -9.16 -5.73
CA ILE A 17 7.94 -7.69 -5.77
C ILE A 17 9.41 -7.26 -5.65
N PHE A 18 10.17 -7.82 -4.72
CA PHE A 18 11.61 -7.53 -4.61
C PHE A 18 12.42 -7.95 -5.84
N LEU A 19 12.07 -9.10 -6.42
CA LEU A 19 12.72 -9.59 -7.64
C LEU A 19 12.38 -8.73 -8.85
N LEU A 20 11.11 -8.36 -9.03
CA LEU A 20 10.63 -7.50 -10.11
C LEU A 20 11.33 -6.14 -10.10
N ARG A 21 11.56 -5.56 -8.92
CA ARG A 21 12.31 -4.31 -8.81
C ARG A 21 13.71 -4.44 -9.43
N LYS A 22 14.45 -5.51 -9.10
CA LYS A 22 15.79 -5.77 -9.67
C LYS A 22 15.76 -6.08 -11.18
N ILE A 23 14.73 -6.81 -11.63
CA ILE A 23 14.57 -7.17 -13.05
C ILE A 23 14.26 -5.92 -13.87
N THR A 24 13.28 -5.12 -13.45
CA THR A 24 12.83 -3.94 -14.20
C THR A 24 13.90 -2.86 -14.31
N GLU A 25 14.80 -2.76 -13.33
CA GLU A 25 15.97 -1.87 -13.39
C GLU A 25 16.98 -2.28 -14.48
N ARG A 26 17.03 -3.55 -14.87
CA ARG A 26 17.99 -4.12 -15.83
C ARG A 26 17.43 -4.28 -17.24
N LEU A 27 16.15 -3.96 -17.46
CA LEU A 27 15.56 -4.09 -18.80
C LEU A 27 16.25 -3.15 -19.80
N PRO A 28 16.66 -3.66 -20.99
CA PRO A 28 17.52 -2.93 -21.93
C PRO A 28 16.78 -1.85 -22.75
N PHE A 29 15.47 -1.70 -22.57
CA PHE A 29 14.66 -0.73 -23.29
C PHE A 29 14.14 0.35 -22.36
N ASN A 30 13.88 1.54 -22.90
CA ASN A 30 13.30 2.66 -22.17
C ASN A 30 11.92 2.99 -22.73
N LEU A 31 10.92 3.06 -21.84
CA LEU A 31 9.55 3.50 -22.14
C LEU A 31 9.43 5.02 -22.00
N LEU A 32 10.22 5.63 -21.10
CA LEU A 32 10.23 7.05 -20.83
C LEU A 32 11.65 7.63 -20.99
N LYS A 33 11.73 8.91 -21.39
CA LYS A 33 13.01 9.62 -21.58
C LYS A 33 13.79 9.82 -20.28
N ASN A 34 13.08 10.04 -19.16
CA ASN A 34 13.72 10.20 -17.86
C ASN A 34 13.97 8.84 -17.23
N SER A 35 15.20 8.51 -16.94
CA SER A 35 15.63 7.19 -16.44
C SER A 35 15.04 6.85 -15.06
N LEU A 36 14.81 7.83 -14.18
CA LEU A 36 14.17 7.64 -12.88
C LEU A 36 12.69 7.26 -13.06
N LEU A 37 11.98 8.05 -13.87
CA LEU A 37 10.56 7.79 -14.15
C LEU A 37 10.38 6.49 -14.91
N ASP A 38 11.27 6.17 -15.84
CA ASP A 38 11.24 4.93 -16.62
C ASP A 38 11.35 3.68 -15.74
N ARG A 39 12.34 3.66 -14.84
CA ARG A 39 12.50 2.56 -13.89
C ARG A 39 11.31 2.41 -12.97
N THR A 40 10.81 3.53 -12.43
CA THR A 40 9.63 3.52 -11.56
C THR A 40 8.40 3.03 -12.31
N PHE A 41 8.17 3.51 -13.54
CA PHE A 41 7.04 3.11 -14.36
C PHE A 41 7.04 1.61 -14.69
N LYS A 42 8.20 1.06 -15.11
CA LYS A 42 8.36 -0.37 -15.37
C LYS A 42 8.06 -1.22 -14.13
N PHE A 43 8.56 -0.78 -12.98
CA PHE A 43 8.30 -1.47 -11.72
C PHE A 43 6.81 -1.43 -11.34
N GLN A 44 6.17 -0.27 -11.43
CA GLN A 44 4.75 -0.11 -11.14
C GLN A 44 3.87 -0.96 -12.07
N LEU A 45 4.20 -1.01 -13.35
CA LEU A 45 3.48 -1.86 -14.31
C LEU A 45 3.65 -3.35 -13.96
N ALA A 46 4.86 -3.79 -13.65
CA ALA A 46 5.12 -5.18 -13.29
C ALA A 46 4.41 -5.57 -11.97
N GLN A 47 4.37 -4.67 -10.99
CA GLN A 47 3.65 -4.88 -9.73
C GLN A 47 2.14 -4.94 -9.95
N LEU A 48 1.60 -4.10 -10.82
CA LEU A 48 0.18 -4.12 -11.18
C LEU A 48 -0.20 -5.44 -11.87
N LEU A 49 0.62 -5.93 -12.79
CA LEU A 49 0.42 -7.23 -13.44
C LEU A 49 0.47 -8.38 -12.42
N LEU A 50 1.40 -8.32 -11.47
CA LEU A 50 1.46 -9.29 -10.37
C LEU A 50 0.18 -9.25 -9.51
N ALA A 51 -0.34 -8.05 -9.21
CA ALA A 51 -1.58 -7.91 -8.46
C ALA A 51 -2.76 -8.57 -9.19
N PHE A 52 -2.90 -8.35 -10.50
CA PHE A 52 -3.94 -9.03 -11.30
C PHE A 52 -3.74 -10.56 -11.35
N LEU A 53 -2.49 -11.02 -11.40
CA LEU A 53 -2.20 -12.46 -11.33
C LEU A 53 -2.65 -13.04 -9.99
N VAL A 54 -2.32 -12.40 -8.88
CA VAL A 54 -2.76 -12.83 -7.53
C VAL A 54 -4.29 -12.83 -7.45
N LEU A 55 -4.94 -11.74 -7.86
CA LEU A 55 -6.41 -11.68 -7.87
C LEU A 55 -7.03 -12.79 -8.73
N GLY A 56 -6.44 -13.10 -9.90
CA GLY A 56 -6.87 -14.20 -10.75
C GLY A 56 -6.77 -15.56 -10.05
N ILE A 57 -5.66 -15.82 -9.35
CA ILE A 57 -5.49 -17.05 -8.56
C ILE A 57 -6.52 -17.11 -7.42
N ILE A 58 -6.71 -16.02 -6.69
CA ILE A 58 -7.67 -15.96 -5.58
C ILE A 58 -9.12 -16.09 -6.07
N TYR A 59 -9.43 -15.59 -7.27
CA TYR A 59 -10.74 -15.79 -7.89
C TYR A 59 -11.10 -17.28 -8.03
N TRP A 60 -10.13 -18.11 -8.38
CA TRP A 60 -10.33 -19.57 -8.46
C TRP A 60 -10.53 -20.23 -7.08
N ILE A 61 -10.00 -19.62 -6.01
CA ILE A 61 -10.09 -20.16 -4.64
C ILE A 61 -11.40 -19.74 -3.96
N ASN A 62 -11.77 -18.45 -4.06
CA ASN A 62 -12.94 -17.88 -3.40
C ASN A 62 -13.47 -16.65 -4.16
N PRO A 63 -14.24 -16.86 -5.26
CA PRO A 63 -14.74 -15.78 -6.10
C PRO A 63 -15.70 -14.82 -5.37
N GLU A 64 -16.55 -15.34 -4.48
CA GLU A 64 -17.58 -14.54 -3.82
C GLU A 64 -16.98 -13.50 -2.89
N ASN A 65 -16.09 -13.90 -2.00
CA ASN A 65 -15.41 -12.99 -1.10
C ASN A 65 -14.48 -12.04 -1.85
N LEU A 66 -13.78 -12.53 -2.89
CA LEU A 66 -12.94 -11.66 -3.71
C LEU A 66 -13.75 -10.54 -4.33
N LEU A 67 -14.84 -10.85 -5.01
CA LEU A 67 -15.71 -9.86 -5.65
C LEU A 67 -16.33 -8.91 -4.64
N THR A 68 -16.67 -9.39 -3.44
CA THR A 68 -17.17 -8.55 -2.35
C THR A 68 -16.12 -7.50 -1.95
N PHE A 69 -14.88 -7.91 -1.71
CA PHE A 69 -13.84 -6.99 -1.25
C PHE A 69 -13.23 -6.10 -2.35
N LEU A 70 -13.39 -6.47 -3.62
CA LEU A 70 -13.00 -5.61 -4.75
C LEU A 70 -13.98 -4.48 -5.04
N ARG A 71 -15.18 -4.49 -4.43
CA ARG A 71 -16.16 -3.41 -4.58
C ARG A 71 -15.67 -2.13 -3.91
N PHE A 72 -16.35 -1.05 -4.21
CA PHE A 72 -16.14 0.23 -3.53
C PHE A 72 -16.37 0.10 -2.00
N GLY A 73 -17.38 -0.70 -1.62
CA GLY A 73 -17.75 -0.90 -0.23
C GLY A 73 -18.67 0.22 0.30
N ASN A 74 -18.81 0.27 1.62
CA ASN A 74 -19.62 1.29 2.30
C ASN A 74 -18.75 2.21 3.19
N PRO A 75 -18.28 3.36 2.69
CA PRO A 75 -17.50 4.32 3.49
C PRO A 75 -18.25 4.91 4.67
N ALA A 76 -19.59 4.90 4.60
CA ALA A 76 -20.47 5.35 5.69
C ALA A 76 -20.75 4.24 6.73
N ALA A 77 -20.15 3.06 6.60
CA ALA A 77 -20.26 2.04 7.63
C ALA A 77 -19.69 2.57 8.95
N VAL A 78 -20.41 2.32 10.05
CA VAL A 78 -19.95 2.67 11.40
C VAL A 78 -18.84 1.70 11.78
N ILE A 79 -17.73 2.24 12.28
CA ILE A 79 -16.59 1.43 12.73
C ILE A 79 -16.90 0.77 14.07
N ASN A 80 -16.49 -0.48 14.25
CA ASN A 80 -16.56 -1.10 15.58
C ASN A 80 -15.61 -0.39 16.56
N PRO A 81 -15.98 -0.30 17.85
CA PRO A 81 -15.16 0.39 18.85
C PRO A 81 -13.72 -0.15 18.90
N VAL A 82 -12.76 0.77 18.87
CA VAL A 82 -11.34 0.47 19.08
C VAL A 82 -10.83 1.40 20.18
N PRO A 83 -11.11 1.10 21.47
CA PRO A 83 -10.92 2.04 22.58
C PRO A 83 -9.49 2.58 22.73
N TRP A 84 -8.48 1.75 22.44
CA TRP A 84 -7.07 2.16 22.54
C TRP A 84 -6.64 3.15 21.42
N LEU A 85 -7.44 3.30 20.36
CA LEU A 85 -7.31 4.37 19.35
C LEU A 85 -8.23 5.56 19.61
N GLY A 86 -9.04 5.53 20.68
CA GLY A 86 -10.05 6.54 20.96
C GLY A 86 -11.26 6.49 20.05
N ILE A 87 -11.47 5.36 19.33
CA ILE A 87 -12.64 5.15 18.46
C ILE A 87 -13.77 4.58 19.32
N THR A 88 -14.89 5.30 19.36
CA THR A 88 -16.04 4.98 20.25
C THR A 88 -17.03 4.01 19.62
N GLY A 89 -17.07 3.94 18.28
CA GLY A 89 -18.06 3.16 17.52
C GLY A 89 -19.28 3.99 17.14
N GLU A 90 -19.19 5.31 17.22
CA GLU A 90 -20.19 6.25 16.71
C GLU A 90 -19.75 6.86 15.38
N GLU A 91 -18.47 6.78 15.06
CA GLU A 91 -17.85 7.34 13.87
C GLU A 91 -18.02 6.43 12.66
N THR A 92 -18.09 7.04 11.49
CA THR A 92 -18.06 6.33 10.20
C THR A 92 -16.62 6.10 9.73
N TRP A 93 -16.43 5.12 8.86
CA TRP A 93 -15.11 4.87 8.23
C TRP A 93 -14.59 6.08 7.45
N LEU A 94 -15.48 6.89 6.86
CA LEU A 94 -15.06 8.11 6.15
C LEU A 94 -14.49 9.16 7.10
N GLU A 95 -15.11 9.36 8.27
CA GLU A 95 -14.63 10.28 9.31
C GLU A 95 -13.30 9.82 9.90
N ILE A 96 -13.20 8.52 10.19
CA ILE A 96 -11.95 7.93 10.71
C ILE A 96 -10.83 7.96 9.64
N ALA A 97 -11.14 7.68 8.37
CA ALA A 97 -10.18 7.83 7.28
C ALA A 97 -9.69 9.27 7.15
N GLY A 98 -10.58 10.25 7.32
CA GLY A 98 -10.24 11.67 7.33
C GLY A 98 -9.35 12.06 8.51
N SER A 99 -9.70 11.67 9.72
CA SER A 99 -8.98 12.05 10.94
C SER A 99 -7.67 11.27 11.13
N ILE A 100 -7.75 9.94 11.24
CA ILE A 100 -6.56 9.09 11.43
C ILE A 100 -5.65 9.14 10.22
N GLY A 101 -6.22 9.07 9.01
CA GLY A 101 -5.47 9.21 7.76
C GLY A 101 -4.73 10.54 7.68
N PHE A 102 -5.35 11.65 8.12
CA PHE A 102 -4.69 12.95 8.21
C PHE A 102 -3.48 12.92 9.14
N PHE A 103 -3.62 12.41 10.38
CA PHE A 103 -2.51 12.38 11.34
C PHE A 103 -1.36 11.48 10.88
N ILE A 104 -1.66 10.31 10.31
CA ILE A 104 -0.64 9.42 9.75
C ILE A 104 0.08 10.13 8.59
N THR A 105 -0.67 10.76 7.68
CA THR A 105 -0.10 11.49 6.53
C THR A 105 0.73 12.68 6.98
N LEU A 106 0.30 13.41 7.99
CA LEU A 106 1.05 14.52 8.56
C LEU A 106 2.38 14.03 9.16
N GLY A 107 2.35 12.96 9.96
CA GLY A 107 3.56 12.36 10.54
C GLY A 107 4.55 11.89 9.46
N THR A 108 4.05 11.20 8.44
CA THR A 108 4.85 10.78 7.27
C THR A 108 5.39 12.00 6.53
N GLY A 109 4.58 13.04 6.33
CA GLY A 109 4.97 14.29 5.68
C GLY A 109 6.09 15.01 6.41
N VAL A 110 6.01 15.11 7.73
CA VAL A 110 7.08 15.69 8.56
C VAL A 110 8.37 14.89 8.42
N PHE A 111 8.29 13.57 8.51
CA PHE A 111 9.46 12.70 8.35
C PHE A 111 10.12 12.86 6.96
N MET A 112 9.32 12.82 5.89
CA MET A 112 9.82 12.99 4.53
C MET A 112 10.36 14.40 4.27
N PHE A 113 9.75 15.43 4.85
CA PHE A 113 10.25 16.80 4.79
C PHE A 113 11.63 16.95 5.44
N LEU A 114 11.84 16.33 6.61
CA LEU A 114 13.14 16.36 7.28
C LEU A 114 14.21 15.64 6.44
N GLN A 115 13.88 14.55 5.77
CA GLN A 115 14.79 13.89 4.82
C GLN A 115 15.09 14.79 3.61
N LEU A 116 14.06 15.40 3.02
CA LEU A 116 14.21 16.27 1.86
C LEU A 116 15.13 17.47 2.13
N ARG A 117 15.03 18.07 3.32
CA ARG A 117 15.92 19.17 3.74
C ARG A 117 17.39 18.73 3.80
N ARG A 118 17.68 17.48 4.18
CA ARG A 118 19.05 16.95 4.25
C ARG A 118 19.69 16.74 2.88
N THR A 119 18.88 16.56 1.82
CA THR A 119 19.37 16.33 0.45
C THR A 119 19.61 17.61 -0.34
N GLY A 120 19.29 18.78 0.21
CA GLY A 120 19.40 20.07 -0.50
C GLY A 120 18.44 20.20 -1.70
N SER A 121 17.43 19.34 -1.78
CA SER A 121 16.45 19.34 -2.87
C SER A 121 15.54 20.56 -2.83
N THR A 122 15.16 21.08 -3.98
CA THR A 122 14.33 22.27 -4.10
C THR A 122 12.85 21.91 -4.29
N PHE A 123 11.95 22.61 -3.61
CA PHE A 123 10.50 22.49 -3.76
C PHE A 123 10.00 22.72 -5.20
N ARG A 124 10.77 23.43 -6.03
CA ARG A 124 10.43 23.62 -7.45
C ARG A 124 10.26 22.29 -8.19
N ASN A 125 10.95 21.24 -7.78
CA ASN A 125 10.84 19.93 -8.41
C ASN A 125 9.54 19.20 -8.04
N VAL A 126 8.87 19.56 -6.94
CA VAL A 126 7.58 18.98 -6.54
C VAL A 126 6.57 19.07 -7.67
N PHE A 127 6.35 20.25 -8.24
CA PHE A 127 5.36 20.44 -9.31
C PHE A 127 5.68 19.64 -10.59
N ARG A 128 6.96 19.32 -10.83
CA ARG A 128 7.37 18.51 -11.97
C ARG A 128 7.10 17.04 -11.78
N VAL A 129 7.29 16.55 -10.55
CA VAL A 129 7.14 15.12 -10.25
C VAL A 129 5.72 14.77 -9.81
N LEU A 130 4.92 15.74 -9.37
CA LEU A 130 3.60 15.50 -8.79
C LEU A 130 2.66 14.68 -9.70
N PRO A 131 2.53 14.96 -11.02
CA PRO A 131 1.68 14.14 -11.89
C PRO A 131 2.11 12.68 -11.93
N TRP A 132 3.43 12.42 -11.93
CA TRP A 132 3.99 11.08 -11.88
C TRP A 132 3.80 10.43 -10.51
N ALA A 133 3.98 11.21 -9.44
CA ALA A 133 3.75 10.73 -8.08
C ALA A 133 2.29 10.29 -7.91
N VAL A 134 1.32 11.08 -8.39
CA VAL A 134 -0.10 10.71 -8.36
C VAL A 134 -0.35 9.41 -9.14
N LEU A 135 0.17 9.30 -10.37
CA LEU A 135 0.01 8.09 -11.18
C LEU A 135 0.59 6.86 -10.47
N PHE A 136 1.81 6.98 -9.95
CA PHE A 136 2.48 5.89 -9.24
C PHE A 136 1.80 5.55 -7.92
N SER A 137 1.26 6.54 -7.20
CA SER A 137 0.52 6.30 -5.97
C SER A 137 -0.81 5.58 -6.21
N VAL A 138 -1.54 5.92 -7.28
CA VAL A 138 -2.75 5.19 -7.67
C VAL A 138 -2.43 3.72 -7.94
N THR A 139 -1.39 3.47 -8.74
CA THR A 139 -1.03 2.10 -9.15
C THR A 139 -0.42 1.30 -8.00
N ASN A 140 0.45 1.93 -7.18
CA ASN A 140 1.08 1.27 -6.03
C ASN A 140 0.05 0.88 -4.99
N ALA A 141 -0.73 1.86 -4.52
CA ALA A 141 -1.77 1.63 -3.52
C ALA A 141 -2.76 0.55 -3.97
N PHE A 142 -3.23 0.60 -5.25
CA PHE A 142 -4.11 -0.45 -5.75
C PHE A 142 -3.43 -1.82 -5.76
N SER A 143 -2.20 -1.91 -6.26
CA SER A 143 -1.49 -3.18 -6.37
C SER A 143 -1.22 -3.82 -5.00
N GLU A 144 -0.81 -3.00 -4.04
CA GLU A 144 -0.53 -3.50 -2.69
C GLU A 144 -1.81 -3.85 -1.93
N GLU A 145 -2.89 -3.04 -2.03
CA GLU A 145 -4.16 -3.40 -1.42
C GLU A 145 -4.78 -4.65 -2.08
N ALA A 146 -4.63 -4.81 -3.39
CA ALA A 146 -5.07 -6.00 -4.10
C ALA A 146 -4.34 -7.27 -3.62
N ILE A 147 -3.04 -7.21 -3.35
CA ILE A 147 -2.25 -8.36 -2.90
C ILE A 147 -2.43 -8.59 -1.39
N PHE A 148 -2.17 -7.57 -0.57
CA PHE A 148 -2.03 -7.73 0.89
C PHE A 148 -3.36 -7.65 1.64
N ARG A 149 -4.44 -7.10 1.03
CA ARG A 149 -5.79 -7.04 1.64
C ARG A 149 -6.73 -7.96 0.91
N VAL A 150 -7.11 -7.64 -0.32
CA VAL A 150 -8.08 -8.46 -1.04
C VAL A 150 -7.58 -9.89 -1.25
N GLY A 151 -6.35 -10.05 -1.74
CA GLY A 151 -5.73 -11.35 -2.01
C GLY A 151 -5.49 -12.20 -0.76
N LEU A 152 -5.16 -11.57 0.36
CA LEU A 152 -4.95 -12.28 1.62
C LEU A 152 -6.28 -12.55 2.34
N ILE A 153 -7.13 -11.54 2.50
CA ILE A 153 -8.30 -11.59 3.38
C ILE A 153 -9.43 -12.41 2.77
N SER A 154 -9.70 -12.26 1.46
CA SER A 154 -10.83 -12.95 0.81
C SER A 154 -10.88 -14.45 1.04
N PRO A 155 -9.76 -15.22 0.90
CA PRO A 155 -9.79 -16.64 1.13
C PRO A 155 -9.80 -17.02 2.62
N LEU A 156 -9.39 -16.11 3.51
CA LEU A 156 -9.28 -16.38 4.95
C LEU A 156 -10.58 -16.13 5.71
N ILE A 157 -11.48 -15.30 5.19
CA ILE A 157 -12.79 -15.04 5.79
C ILE A 157 -13.55 -16.37 5.89
N GLY A 158 -14.03 -16.65 7.10
CA GLY A 158 -14.73 -17.91 7.42
C GLY A 158 -13.81 -19.11 7.68
N GLN A 159 -12.49 -19.00 7.43
CA GLN A 159 -11.52 -20.05 7.72
C GLN A 159 -10.85 -19.90 9.10
N ILE A 160 -10.59 -18.66 9.48
CA ILE A 160 -10.00 -18.30 10.78
C ILE A 160 -10.66 -17.02 11.31
N SER A 161 -10.46 -16.69 12.59
CA SER A 161 -11.09 -15.53 13.21
C SER A 161 -10.57 -14.21 12.63
N ILE A 162 -11.44 -13.20 12.52
CA ILE A 162 -11.12 -11.88 11.99
C ILE A 162 -9.90 -11.24 12.68
N PRO A 163 -9.78 -11.21 14.02
CA PRO A 163 -8.60 -10.64 14.68
C PRO A 163 -7.28 -11.27 14.20
N VAL A 164 -7.27 -12.59 13.99
CA VAL A 164 -6.08 -13.29 13.48
C VAL A 164 -5.77 -12.88 12.03
N ILE A 165 -6.80 -12.74 11.18
CA ILE A 165 -6.63 -12.25 9.79
C ILE A 165 -5.99 -10.85 9.79
N LEU A 166 -6.49 -9.94 10.64
CA LEU A 166 -5.97 -8.58 10.73
C LEU A 166 -4.50 -8.55 11.17
N ILE A 167 -4.12 -9.38 12.16
CA ILE A 167 -2.73 -9.51 12.60
C ILE A 167 -1.85 -10.05 11.47
N ILE A 168 -2.28 -11.09 10.77
CA ILE A 168 -1.54 -11.66 9.63
C ILE A 168 -1.34 -10.58 8.55
N SER A 169 -2.39 -9.82 8.22
CA SER A 169 -2.29 -8.74 7.23
C SER A 169 -1.30 -7.66 7.67
N GLY A 170 -1.32 -7.26 8.93
CA GLY A 170 -0.36 -6.31 9.49
C GLY A 170 1.08 -6.83 9.39
N VAL A 171 1.33 -8.06 9.76
CA VAL A 171 2.66 -8.69 9.71
C VAL A 171 3.15 -8.83 8.28
N MET A 172 2.31 -9.37 7.38
CA MET A 172 2.68 -9.59 5.97
C MET A 172 2.98 -8.29 5.24
N PHE A 173 2.29 -7.21 5.60
CA PHE A 173 2.54 -5.89 5.04
C PHE A 173 3.73 -5.18 5.70
N GLY A 174 3.88 -5.32 7.01
CA GLY A 174 4.94 -4.68 7.77
C GLY A 174 6.35 -5.20 7.44
N LEU A 175 6.53 -6.53 7.40
CA LEU A 175 7.85 -7.14 7.22
C LEU A 175 8.65 -6.63 6.01
N PRO A 176 8.06 -6.49 4.80
CA PRO A 176 8.76 -5.95 3.63
C PRO A 176 9.28 -4.52 3.83
N HIS A 177 8.62 -3.74 4.69
CA HIS A 177 8.97 -2.35 4.96
C HIS A 177 10.25 -2.19 5.80
N TYR A 178 10.85 -3.30 6.26
CA TYR A 178 12.20 -3.27 6.82
C TYR A 178 13.20 -2.63 5.85
N PHE A 179 12.99 -2.81 4.55
CA PHE A 179 13.80 -2.22 3.47
C PHE A 179 13.17 -0.97 2.83
N GLY A 180 12.04 -0.50 3.39
CA GLY A 180 11.26 0.63 2.89
C GLY A 180 11.67 1.99 3.45
N GLN A 181 10.74 2.93 3.47
CA GLN A 181 10.88 4.26 4.06
C GLN A 181 9.69 4.52 5.02
N PRO A 182 9.94 4.76 6.32
CA PRO A 182 11.24 4.61 7.01
C PRO A 182 11.71 3.15 7.03
N SER A 183 13.03 2.95 7.07
CA SER A 183 13.61 1.59 7.06
C SER A 183 13.76 1.00 8.48
N GLY A 184 14.06 -0.30 8.54
CA GLY A 184 14.30 -1.01 9.79
C GLY A 184 13.03 -1.31 10.58
N ILE A 185 13.19 -1.55 11.89
CA ILE A 185 12.08 -1.97 12.77
C ILE A 185 10.97 -0.90 12.82
N ILE A 186 11.32 0.38 12.77
CA ILE A 186 10.34 1.46 12.75
C ILE A 186 9.43 1.36 11.52
N GLY A 187 10.01 1.10 10.35
CA GLY A 187 9.25 0.87 9.14
C GLY A 187 8.31 -0.34 9.24
N VAL A 188 8.81 -1.44 9.80
CA VAL A 188 8.00 -2.66 10.04
C VAL A 188 6.80 -2.36 10.94
N LEU A 189 7.03 -1.65 12.05
CA LEU A 189 5.96 -1.36 13.02
C LEU A 189 4.93 -0.38 12.46
N MET A 190 5.38 0.69 11.79
CA MET A 190 4.48 1.70 11.20
C MET A 190 3.65 1.09 10.06
N ALA A 191 4.29 0.38 9.14
CA ALA A 191 3.59 -0.27 8.05
C ALA A 191 2.73 -1.44 8.55
N GLY A 192 3.19 -2.18 9.55
CA GLY A 192 2.41 -3.25 10.18
C GLY A 192 1.12 -2.73 10.83
N PHE A 193 1.23 -1.62 11.58
CA PHE A 193 0.05 -0.94 12.13
C PHE A 193 -0.91 -0.47 11.02
N LEU A 194 -0.37 0.22 10.00
CA LEU A 194 -1.17 0.64 8.87
C LEU A 194 -1.81 -0.57 8.17
N GLY A 195 -1.05 -1.64 7.97
CA GLY A 195 -1.53 -2.89 7.37
C GLY A 195 -2.70 -3.51 8.12
N TRP A 196 -2.63 -3.54 9.44
CA TRP A 196 -3.71 -3.97 10.31
C TRP A 196 -4.95 -3.06 10.18
N PHE A 197 -4.74 -1.74 10.20
CA PHE A 197 -5.83 -0.76 10.13
C PHE A 197 -6.54 -0.78 8.77
N LEU A 198 -5.81 -0.88 7.68
CA LEU A 198 -6.37 -1.00 6.33
C LEU A 198 -7.11 -2.33 6.13
N ALA A 199 -6.64 -3.42 6.75
CA ALA A 199 -7.34 -4.69 6.76
C ALA A 199 -8.68 -4.61 7.52
N LEU A 200 -8.70 -3.90 8.66
CA LEU A 200 -9.93 -3.63 9.41
C LEU A 200 -10.92 -2.85 8.55
N SER A 201 -10.46 -1.79 7.88
CA SER A 201 -11.32 -0.99 6.99
C SER A 201 -11.93 -1.82 5.86
N LEU A 202 -11.15 -2.70 5.22
CA LEU A 202 -11.64 -3.58 4.16
C LEU A 202 -12.76 -4.50 4.67
N VAL A 203 -12.54 -5.13 5.84
CA VAL A 203 -13.50 -6.08 6.42
C VAL A 203 -14.80 -5.38 6.82
N GLU A 204 -14.72 -4.22 7.45
CA GLU A 204 -15.90 -3.53 7.98
C GLU A 204 -16.67 -2.77 6.91
N THR A 205 -16.00 -2.16 5.94
CA THR A 205 -16.66 -1.48 4.81
C THR A 205 -17.12 -2.43 3.71
N GLN A 206 -16.67 -3.69 3.75
CA GLN A 206 -16.90 -4.69 2.69
C GLN A 206 -16.44 -4.19 1.32
N GLY A 207 -15.28 -3.50 1.28
CA GLY A 207 -14.72 -3.00 0.03
C GLY A 207 -13.35 -2.33 0.16
N ILE A 208 -12.65 -2.21 -0.97
CA ILE A 208 -11.25 -1.77 -1.04
C ILE A 208 -11.08 -0.25 -0.87
N PHE A 209 -12.14 0.55 -1.08
CA PHE A 209 -11.99 1.99 -1.30
C PHE A 209 -11.31 2.74 -0.14
N ILE A 210 -11.73 2.51 1.11
CA ILE A 210 -11.14 3.21 2.27
C ILE A 210 -9.67 2.81 2.46
N ALA A 211 -9.35 1.52 2.35
CA ALA A 211 -7.98 1.04 2.43
C ALA A 211 -7.12 1.68 1.33
N TRP A 212 -7.58 1.62 0.10
CA TRP A 212 -6.90 2.22 -1.04
C TRP A 212 -6.75 3.74 -0.89
N LEU A 213 -7.77 4.48 -0.44
CA LEU A 213 -7.72 5.93 -0.30
C LEU A 213 -6.68 6.38 0.71
N ILE A 214 -6.65 5.76 1.90
CA ILE A 214 -5.66 6.09 2.94
C ILE A 214 -4.25 5.78 2.43
N HIS A 215 -4.05 4.62 1.82
CA HIS A 215 -2.76 4.22 1.25
C HIS A 215 -2.32 5.17 0.12
N PHE A 216 -3.21 5.48 -0.81
CA PHE A 216 -2.96 6.41 -1.92
C PHE A 216 -2.48 7.78 -1.43
N VAL A 217 -3.12 8.35 -0.41
CA VAL A 217 -2.73 9.65 0.17
C VAL A 217 -1.35 9.57 0.81
N GLN A 218 -1.04 8.47 1.51
CA GLN A 218 0.29 8.20 2.05
C GLN A 218 1.34 8.15 0.94
N ASP A 219 1.06 7.40 -0.10
CA ASP A 219 1.96 7.22 -1.23
C ASP A 219 2.24 8.53 -1.98
N ILE A 220 1.26 9.42 -2.13
CA ILE A 220 1.51 10.75 -2.73
C ILE A 220 2.64 11.45 -1.99
N VAL A 221 2.62 11.45 -0.67
CA VAL A 221 3.65 12.12 0.14
C VAL A 221 5.00 11.42 -0.01
N ILE A 222 5.03 10.10 0.11
CA ILE A 222 6.26 9.30 0.06
C ILE A 222 6.87 9.36 -1.34
N ILE A 223 6.09 9.04 -2.37
CA ILE A 223 6.58 8.94 -3.76
C ILE A 223 6.99 10.31 -4.28
N THR A 224 6.23 11.38 -4.00
CA THR A 224 6.65 12.75 -4.34
C THR A 224 8.01 13.06 -3.74
N SER A 225 8.19 12.79 -2.45
CA SER A 225 9.44 13.06 -1.75
C SER A 225 10.61 12.26 -2.32
N VAL A 226 10.42 10.96 -2.56
CA VAL A 226 11.43 10.07 -3.15
C VAL A 226 11.80 10.53 -4.56
N LEU A 227 10.83 10.88 -5.40
CA LEU A 227 11.10 11.40 -6.74
C LEU A 227 11.86 12.73 -6.69
N VAL A 228 11.49 13.66 -5.79
CA VAL A 228 12.19 14.95 -5.65
C VAL A 228 13.63 14.74 -5.19
N MET A 229 13.87 13.89 -4.19
CA MET A 229 15.22 13.58 -3.71
C MET A 229 16.13 13.01 -4.82
N ASN A 230 15.60 12.12 -5.63
CA ASN A 230 16.35 11.47 -6.70
C ASN A 230 16.40 12.30 -8.01
N TRP A 231 15.50 13.27 -8.18
CA TRP A 231 15.47 14.15 -9.35
C TRP A 231 16.72 15.03 -9.45
N SER A 232 17.26 15.44 -8.32
CA SER A 232 18.45 16.30 -8.25
C SER A 232 19.74 15.56 -8.60
N GLY A 233 19.78 14.24 -8.46
CA GLY A 233 20.95 13.41 -8.81
C GLY A 233 21.12 13.14 -10.31
N ASN A 234 20.13 13.45 -11.13
CA ASN A 234 20.14 13.16 -12.58
C ASN A 234 20.52 14.40 -13.43
N ARG A 235 21.25 15.36 -12.85
CA ARG A 235 21.84 16.50 -13.59
C ARG A 235 23.30 16.21 -13.96
N SER A 236 23.51 15.18 -14.75
CA SER A 236 24.79 14.98 -15.45
C SER A 236 24.53 14.67 -16.91
#